data_3e7c3df36697e39b669210029c815374
#
_entry.id   3e7c3df36697e39b669210029c815374
#
_cell.length_a   1.000
_cell.length_b   1.000
_cell.length_c   1.000
_cell.angle_alpha   90.00
_cell.angle_beta   90.00
_cell.angle_gamma   90.00
#
_symmetry.space_group_name_H-M   'P 1'
#
loop_
_entity.id
_entity.type
_entity.pdbx_description
1 polymer ?
#
loop_
_entity_poly.entity_id
_entity_poly.type
_entity_poly.pdbx_seq_one_letter_code
_entity_poly.pdbx_strand_id
1 'polypeptide(L)'
;ALPISTRIAINHVSGINNAKNPEAVIEAIKEANIVTTAIGPNILPYISELIAKSIQARKAAHNTAPIDFIACENMIGGSDFLKSKVVTYLSDEDLAYVDSYVGFPNAAVDRIVPGQTHTDPLFVVVEPFSEWVIDESQLKNTLIHLNGVHYADDLEPFIERKLFSVNTGHATVAYNGYYYGYQTIDAALQDERVMAALVDTQQETRALLLAKWALFDEAE
;
A
#
# COMPACT_ATOMS: atom_id res chain seq x y z
N ALA A 1 15.31 13.05 -25.40
CA ALA A 1 15.75 13.73 -24.17
C ALA A 1 15.64 12.71 -23.05
N LEU A 2 16.70 12.49 -22.28
CA LEU A 2 16.64 11.67 -21.07
C LEU A 2 15.62 12.32 -20.11
N PRO A 3 14.76 11.53 -19.45
CA PRO A 3 13.83 12.11 -18.49
C PRO A 3 14.63 12.82 -17.39
N ILE A 4 14.19 14.03 -17.04
CA ILE A 4 14.78 14.79 -15.95
C ILE A 4 14.50 14.02 -14.66
N SER A 5 15.51 13.38 -14.08
CA SER A 5 15.37 12.74 -12.79
C SER A 5 15.33 13.82 -11.70
N THR A 6 14.27 13.85 -10.92
CA THR A 6 14.17 14.73 -9.75
C THR A 6 14.67 13.96 -8.52
N ARG A 7 15.60 14.53 -7.76
CA ARG A 7 16.06 13.97 -6.49
C ARG A 7 15.37 14.66 -5.32
N ILE A 8 14.72 13.89 -4.48
CA ILE A 8 14.04 14.37 -3.28
C ILE A 8 14.76 13.80 -2.06
N ALA A 9 15.19 14.67 -1.14
CA ALA A 9 15.75 14.25 0.14
C ALA A 9 14.63 14.20 1.18
N ILE A 10 14.49 13.03 1.84
CA ILE A 10 13.56 12.86 2.95
C ILE A 10 14.40 12.84 4.23
N ASN A 11 14.13 13.80 5.13
CA ASN A 11 14.87 13.98 6.38
C ASN A 11 14.03 13.49 7.58
N HIS A 12 14.65 13.48 8.75
CA HIS A 12 14.02 13.05 10.02
C HIS A 12 13.55 11.58 10.01
N VAL A 13 14.31 10.72 9.31
CA VAL A 13 14.09 9.27 9.28
C VAL A 13 15.02 8.62 10.31
N SER A 14 14.45 7.72 11.11
CA SER A 14 15.20 6.87 12.03
C SER A 14 14.80 5.40 11.83
N GLY A 15 15.66 4.47 12.24
CA GLY A 15 15.41 3.04 12.10
C GLY A 15 15.44 2.31 13.44
N ILE A 16 14.49 1.42 13.65
CA ILE A 16 14.45 0.53 14.82
C ILE A 16 14.40 -0.91 14.31
N ASN A 17 15.29 -1.75 14.82
CA ASN A 17 15.26 -3.18 14.51
C ASN A 17 14.30 -3.88 15.47
N ASN A 18 13.14 -4.30 14.98
CA ASN A 18 12.08 -4.91 15.77
C ASN A 18 12.49 -6.26 16.41
N ALA A 19 13.37 -7.02 15.77
CA ALA A 19 13.84 -8.30 16.33
C ALA A 19 14.84 -8.12 17.48
N LYS A 20 15.62 -7.02 17.46
CA LYS A 20 16.62 -6.73 18.50
C LYS A 20 16.08 -5.84 19.62
N ASN A 21 15.13 -4.97 19.30
CA ASN A 21 14.59 -3.98 20.23
C ASN A 21 13.08 -3.78 20.03
N PRO A 22 12.25 -4.81 20.32
CA PRO A 22 10.80 -4.72 20.17
C PRO A 22 10.19 -3.64 21.08
N GLU A 23 10.75 -3.42 22.26
CA GLU A 23 10.25 -2.41 23.20
C GLU A 23 10.35 -0.99 22.64
N ALA A 24 11.42 -0.68 21.91
CA ALA A 24 11.56 0.63 21.25
C ALA A 24 10.52 0.81 20.13
N VAL A 25 10.09 -0.27 19.45
CA VAL A 25 9.01 -0.22 18.48
C VAL A 25 7.68 0.05 19.17
N ILE A 26 7.41 -0.62 20.30
CA ILE A 26 6.20 -0.38 21.10
C ILE A 26 6.13 1.08 21.54
N GLU A 27 7.22 1.64 22.05
CA GLU A 27 7.27 3.04 22.46
C GLU A 27 7.07 4.00 21.27
N ALA A 28 7.67 3.71 20.10
CA ALA A 28 7.47 4.51 18.91
C ALA A 28 6.01 4.50 18.43
N ILE A 29 5.36 3.33 18.41
CA ILE A 29 3.95 3.19 18.04
C ILE A 29 3.04 3.83 19.09
N LYS A 30 3.41 3.78 20.37
CA LYS A 30 2.63 4.41 21.44
C LYS A 30 2.43 5.91 21.21
N GLU A 31 3.41 6.60 20.64
CA GLU A 31 3.37 8.03 20.35
C GLU A 31 2.97 8.36 18.91
N ALA A 32 2.87 7.35 18.04
CA ALA A 32 2.53 7.56 16.64
C ALA A 32 1.06 7.96 16.44
N ASN A 33 0.81 8.67 15.35
CA ASN A 33 -0.54 9.01 14.88
C ASN A 33 -0.99 8.09 13.73
N ILE A 34 -0.04 7.64 12.91
CA ILE A 34 -0.26 6.76 11.78
C ILE A 34 0.86 5.72 11.77
N VAL A 35 0.51 4.48 11.50
CA VAL A 35 1.44 3.37 11.27
C VAL A 35 1.10 2.73 9.94
N THR A 36 2.08 2.61 9.06
CA THR A 36 1.92 1.95 7.76
C THR A 36 2.75 0.69 7.67
N THR A 37 2.30 -0.29 6.91
CA THR A 37 3.07 -1.47 6.57
C THR A 37 3.30 -1.54 5.06
N ALA A 38 4.47 -2.02 4.64
CA ALA A 38 4.84 -2.29 3.26
C ALA A 38 5.90 -3.40 3.24
N ILE A 39 5.56 -4.57 3.81
CA ILE A 39 6.48 -5.67 4.11
C ILE A 39 6.10 -6.96 3.38
N GLY A 40 5.00 -6.95 2.65
CA GLY A 40 4.38 -8.07 1.97
C GLY A 40 3.29 -8.77 2.80
N PRO A 41 2.19 -9.20 2.15
CA PRO A 41 1.01 -9.74 2.83
C PRO A 41 1.31 -10.90 3.78
N ASN A 42 2.25 -11.76 3.39
CA ASN A 42 2.64 -12.95 4.16
C ASN A 42 3.37 -12.62 5.48
N ILE A 43 3.88 -11.41 5.62
CA ILE A 43 4.63 -10.98 6.80
C ILE A 43 3.72 -10.32 7.84
N LEU A 44 2.57 -9.79 7.45
CA LEU A 44 1.62 -9.13 8.36
C LEU A 44 1.29 -9.94 9.63
N PRO A 45 1.07 -11.27 9.57
CA PRO A 45 0.83 -12.05 10.79
C PRO A 45 1.97 -12.02 11.81
N TYR A 46 3.23 -11.90 11.36
CA TYR A 46 4.40 -11.93 12.24
C TYR A 46 4.61 -10.63 13.02
N ILE A 47 4.04 -9.51 12.56
CA ILE A 47 4.11 -8.22 13.27
C ILE A 47 2.86 -7.95 14.11
N SER A 48 1.82 -8.76 13.97
CA SER A 48 0.51 -8.52 14.59
C SER A 48 0.57 -8.56 16.13
N GLU A 49 1.37 -9.44 16.71
CA GLU A 49 1.57 -9.48 18.17
C GLU A 49 2.25 -8.19 18.68
N LEU A 50 3.24 -7.68 17.95
CA LEU A 50 3.93 -6.44 18.30
C LEU A 50 3.00 -5.24 18.23
N ILE A 51 2.14 -5.18 17.23
CA ILE A 51 1.10 -4.14 17.10
C ILE A 51 0.12 -4.24 18.26
N ALA A 52 -0.35 -5.45 18.61
CA ALA A 52 -1.26 -5.65 19.74
C ALA A 52 -0.65 -5.15 21.06
N LYS A 53 0.61 -5.50 21.34
CA LYS A 53 1.36 -4.99 22.50
C LYS A 53 1.47 -3.46 22.51
N SER A 54 1.65 -2.85 21.33
CA SER A 54 1.70 -1.40 21.22
C SER A 54 0.35 -0.75 21.52
N ILE A 55 -0.75 -1.36 21.09
CA ILE A 55 -2.12 -0.92 21.41
C ILE A 55 -2.37 -1.04 22.93
N GLN A 56 -1.96 -2.15 23.53
CA GLN A 56 -2.06 -2.35 24.99
C GLN A 56 -1.23 -1.31 25.76
N ALA A 57 -0.03 -0.99 25.28
CA ALA A 57 0.80 0.07 25.87
C ALA A 57 0.17 1.46 25.79
N ARG A 58 -0.49 1.79 24.67
CA ARG A 58 -1.27 3.05 24.52
C ARG A 58 -2.41 3.09 25.53
N LYS A 59 -3.20 2.02 25.65
CA LYS A 59 -4.29 1.88 26.61
C LYS A 59 -3.78 2.05 28.05
N ALA A 60 -2.70 1.36 28.41
CA ALA A 60 -2.10 1.45 29.77
C ALA A 60 -1.58 2.85 30.09
N ALA A 61 -1.13 3.60 29.09
CA ALA A 61 -0.70 4.98 29.21
C ALA A 61 -1.88 5.99 29.20
N HIS A 62 -3.13 5.52 29.14
CA HIS A 62 -4.33 6.35 28.97
C HIS A 62 -4.27 7.29 27.76
N ASN A 63 -3.54 6.89 26.71
CA ASN A 63 -3.46 7.66 25.47
C ASN A 63 -4.76 7.49 24.67
N THR A 64 -5.57 8.53 24.59
CA THR A 64 -6.85 8.57 23.87
C THR A 64 -6.73 9.26 22.51
N ALA A 65 -5.53 9.65 22.09
CA ALA A 65 -5.31 10.17 20.76
C ALA A 65 -5.54 9.05 19.71
N PRO A 66 -6.33 9.32 18.66
CA PRO A 66 -6.61 8.30 17.66
C PRO A 66 -5.32 7.92 16.88
N ILE A 67 -5.27 6.67 16.46
CA ILE A 67 -4.19 6.12 15.62
C ILE A 67 -4.78 5.24 14.53
N ASP A 68 -4.21 5.31 13.32
CA ASP A 68 -4.59 4.46 12.21
C ASP A 68 -3.42 3.54 11.80
N PHE A 69 -3.74 2.25 11.62
CA PHE A 69 -2.84 1.25 11.06
C PHE A 69 -3.27 0.94 9.62
N ILE A 70 -2.43 1.27 8.66
CA ILE A 70 -2.74 1.21 7.24
C ILE A 70 -1.82 0.20 6.57
N ALA A 71 -2.38 -0.91 6.11
CA ALA A 71 -1.63 -1.88 5.32
C ALA A 71 -1.52 -1.42 3.86
N CYS A 72 -0.31 -1.00 3.47
CA CYS A 72 0.03 -0.56 2.12
C CYS A 72 0.60 -1.73 1.30
N GLU A 73 -0.04 -2.88 1.41
CA GLU A 73 0.37 -4.11 0.74
C GLU A 73 -0.32 -4.25 -0.63
N ASN A 74 0.28 -5.01 -1.53
CA ASN A 74 -0.38 -5.36 -2.80
C ASN A 74 -1.42 -6.47 -2.57
N MET A 75 -2.49 -6.14 -1.87
CA MET A 75 -3.63 -7.04 -1.60
C MET A 75 -4.91 -6.25 -1.33
N ILE A 76 -6.04 -6.86 -1.60
CA ILE A 76 -7.37 -6.33 -1.26
C ILE A 76 -7.63 -6.57 0.23
N GLY A 77 -8.13 -5.57 0.95
CA GLY A 77 -8.50 -5.70 2.37
C GLY A 77 -7.31 -5.91 3.29
N GLY A 78 -6.14 -5.32 2.97
CA GLY A 78 -4.90 -5.50 3.73
C GLY A 78 -5.01 -5.09 5.19
N SER A 79 -5.67 -3.97 5.49
CA SER A 79 -5.84 -3.50 6.85
C SER A 79 -6.87 -4.33 7.63
N ASP A 80 -7.93 -4.81 6.98
CA ASP A 80 -8.87 -5.76 7.59
C ASP A 80 -8.17 -7.09 7.93
N PHE A 81 -7.33 -7.58 7.00
CA PHE A 81 -6.53 -8.77 7.26
C PHE A 81 -5.57 -8.55 8.44
N LEU A 82 -4.86 -7.42 8.49
CA LEU A 82 -3.98 -7.07 9.61
C LEU A 82 -4.78 -7.00 10.92
N LYS A 83 -5.91 -6.29 10.94
CA LYS A 83 -6.81 -6.21 12.09
C LYS A 83 -7.21 -7.60 12.58
N SER A 84 -7.61 -8.50 11.67
CA SER A 84 -8.02 -9.86 12.00
C SER A 84 -6.93 -10.67 12.73
N LYS A 85 -5.65 -10.37 12.48
CA LYS A 85 -4.52 -11.00 13.17
C LYS A 85 -4.20 -10.32 14.50
N VAL A 86 -4.23 -8.99 14.54
CA VAL A 86 -3.95 -8.20 15.74
C VAL A 86 -4.94 -8.51 16.85
N VAL A 87 -6.23 -8.57 16.55
CA VAL A 87 -7.29 -8.81 17.56
C VAL A 87 -7.18 -10.16 18.25
N THR A 88 -6.51 -11.14 17.65
CA THR A 88 -6.29 -12.45 18.30
C THR A 88 -5.40 -12.40 19.55
N TYR A 89 -4.67 -11.29 19.73
CA TYR A 89 -3.78 -11.04 20.87
C TYR A 89 -4.38 -10.05 21.89
N LEU A 90 -5.63 -9.62 21.70
CA LEU A 90 -6.28 -8.60 22.51
C LEU A 90 -7.40 -9.20 23.36
N SER A 91 -7.60 -8.65 24.56
CA SER A 91 -8.74 -8.96 25.43
C SER A 91 -9.98 -8.15 25.01
N ASP A 92 -11.17 -8.50 25.55
CA ASP A 92 -12.40 -7.74 25.33
C ASP A 92 -12.26 -6.26 25.75
N GLU A 93 -11.52 -6.00 26.80
CA GLU A 93 -11.25 -4.62 27.25
C GLU A 93 -10.32 -3.88 26.29
N ASP A 94 -9.39 -4.57 25.65
CA ASP A 94 -8.51 -3.99 24.63
C ASP A 94 -9.30 -3.71 23.34
N LEU A 95 -10.23 -4.60 22.98
CA LEU A 95 -11.12 -4.42 21.83
C LEU A 95 -12.00 -3.18 21.99
N ALA A 96 -12.53 -2.91 23.19
CA ALA A 96 -13.27 -1.68 23.46
C ALA A 96 -12.41 -0.41 23.27
N TYR A 97 -11.12 -0.48 23.61
CA TYR A 97 -10.18 0.60 23.32
C TYR A 97 -9.93 0.73 21.80
N VAL A 98 -9.74 -0.39 21.11
CA VAL A 98 -9.57 -0.40 19.64
C VAL A 98 -10.77 0.25 18.96
N ASP A 99 -11.98 -0.13 19.32
CA ASP A 99 -13.19 0.42 18.73
C ASP A 99 -13.32 1.95 18.91
N SER A 100 -12.73 2.48 19.98
CA SER A 100 -12.79 3.91 20.28
C SER A 100 -11.67 4.71 19.60
N TYR A 101 -10.45 4.18 19.54
CA TYR A 101 -9.25 4.98 19.26
C TYR A 101 -8.34 4.43 18.16
N VAL A 102 -8.59 3.22 17.65
CA VAL A 102 -7.69 2.58 16.69
C VAL A 102 -8.42 2.27 15.39
N GLY A 103 -7.98 2.87 14.29
CA GLY A 103 -8.48 2.60 12.95
C GLY A 103 -7.61 1.58 12.21
N PHE A 104 -8.26 0.87 11.28
CA PHE A 104 -7.58 -0.01 10.32
C PHE A 104 -8.13 0.28 8.92
N PRO A 105 -7.95 1.51 8.40
CA PRO A 105 -8.48 1.87 7.10
C PRO A 105 -7.77 1.07 6.01
N ASN A 106 -8.55 0.51 5.10
CA ASN A 106 -8.00 -0.13 3.92
C ASN A 106 -7.39 0.92 2.98
N ALA A 107 -6.44 0.50 2.15
CA ALA A 107 -5.79 1.37 1.20
C ALA A 107 -5.52 0.66 -0.13
N ALA A 108 -5.52 1.43 -1.20
CA ALA A 108 -4.99 1.06 -2.50
C ALA A 108 -3.72 1.86 -2.75
N VAL A 109 -2.62 1.17 -3.10
CA VAL A 109 -1.32 1.80 -3.35
C VAL A 109 -0.85 1.40 -4.74
N ASP A 110 -0.46 2.38 -5.54
CA ASP A 110 0.11 2.15 -6.87
C ASP A 110 1.35 3.02 -7.09
N ARG A 111 2.49 2.36 -7.19
CA ARG A 111 3.77 2.91 -7.59
C ARG A 111 4.74 1.80 -7.95
N ILE A 112 5.36 1.89 -9.10
CA ILE A 112 6.40 0.92 -9.49
C ILE A 112 7.72 1.30 -8.80
N VAL A 113 8.23 0.32 -8.04
CA VAL A 113 9.57 0.36 -7.44
C VAL A 113 10.34 -0.82 -8.00
N PRO A 114 11.18 -0.61 -9.03
CA PRO A 114 11.93 -1.70 -9.65
C PRO A 114 12.95 -2.30 -8.71
N GLY A 115 13.31 -3.56 -8.92
CA GLY A 115 14.43 -4.19 -8.23
C GLY A 115 15.72 -3.41 -8.52
N GLN A 116 16.42 -2.99 -7.47
CA GLN A 116 17.58 -2.11 -7.58
C GLN A 116 18.59 -2.35 -6.47
N THR A 117 19.86 -2.05 -6.74
CA THR A 117 20.93 -2.10 -5.76
C THR A 117 21.79 -0.84 -5.90
N HIS A 118 21.98 -0.13 -4.80
CA HIS A 118 22.76 1.10 -4.76
C HIS A 118 23.84 1.03 -3.67
N THR A 119 24.91 1.79 -3.83
CA THR A 119 25.96 1.92 -2.82
C THR A 119 25.41 2.53 -1.52
N ASP A 120 24.53 3.52 -1.65
CA ASP A 120 23.77 4.08 -0.53
C ASP A 120 22.49 3.25 -0.33
N PRO A 121 22.34 2.53 0.79
CA PRO A 121 21.16 1.68 1.03
C PRO A 121 19.87 2.48 1.25
N LEU A 122 19.96 3.79 1.47
CA LEU A 122 18.80 4.67 1.63
C LEU A 122 18.38 5.34 0.31
N PHE A 123 19.16 5.17 -0.76
CA PHE A 123 18.81 5.69 -2.06
C PHE A 123 17.86 4.75 -2.79
N VAL A 124 16.68 5.25 -3.17
CA VAL A 124 15.65 4.49 -3.88
C VAL A 124 15.22 5.24 -5.12
N VAL A 125 15.18 4.55 -6.26
CA VAL A 125 14.64 5.06 -7.52
C VAL A 125 13.23 4.52 -7.71
N VAL A 126 12.31 5.41 -8.00
CA VAL A 126 10.90 5.08 -8.23
C VAL A 126 10.39 5.81 -9.47
N GLU A 127 9.29 5.36 -10.04
CA GLU A 127 8.61 6.11 -11.09
C GLU A 127 8.04 7.44 -10.55
N PRO A 128 7.81 8.43 -11.43
CA PRO A 128 7.17 9.70 -11.04
C PRO A 128 5.73 9.52 -10.56
N PHE A 129 5.00 8.58 -11.15
CA PHE A 129 3.61 8.28 -10.77
C PHE A 129 3.55 7.70 -9.36
N SER A 130 2.55 8.11 -8.61
CA SER A 130 2.19 7.53 -7.33
C SER A 130 0.74 7.77 -7.04
N GLU A 131 0.06 6.75 -6.60
CA GLU A 131 -1.29 6.85 -6.09
C GLU A 131 -1.38 6.15 -4.73
N TRP A 132 -1.99 6.82 -3.79
CA TRP A 132 -2.33 6.25 -2.49
C TRP A 132 -3.74 6.70 -2.15
N VAL A 133 -4.67 5.74 -2.14
CA VAL A 133 -6.07 5.97 -1.78
C VAL A 133 -6.35 5.27 -0.47
N ILE A 134 -6.99 5.96 0.47
CA ILE A 134 -7.34 5.44 1.80
C ILE A 134 -8.86 5.51 1.96
N ASP A 135 -9.45 4.44 2.49
CA ASP A 135 -10.86 4.40 2.91
C ASP A 135 -11.06 5.32 4.12
N GLU A 136 -11.65 6.51 3.86
CA GLU A 136 -11.85 7.48 4.93
C GLU A 136 -12.93 7.09 5.92
N SER A 137 -13.85 6.22 5.55
CA SER A 137 -14.93 5.75 6.42
C SER A 137 -14.43 4.93 7.62
N GLN A 138 -13.22 4.36 7.50
CA GLN A 138 -12.57 3.53 8.52
C GLN A 138 -11.51 4.28 9.36
N LEU A 139 -11.24 5.55 9.04
CA LEU A 139 -10.30 6.37 9.79
C LEU A 139 -10.81 6.66 11.22
N LYS A 140 -9.91 6.61 12.18
CA LYS A 140 -10.12 7.18 13.54
C LYS A 140 -9.46 8.54 13.68
N ASN A 141 -8.31 8.74 13.05
CA ASN A 141 -7.60 10.01 13.08
C ASN A 141 -8.00 10.90 11.91
N THR A 142 -9.13 11.57 12.03
CA THR A 142 -9.66 12.47 10.98
C THR A 142 -9.00 13.87 11.00
N LEU A 143 -8.06 14.13 11.90
CA LEU A 143 -7.36 15.41 12.00
C LEU A 143 -6.11 15.48 11.12
N ILE A 144 -5.62 14.35 10.67
CA ILE A 144 -4.40 14.28 9.86
C ILE A 144 -4.78 13.93 8.42
N HIS A 145 -4.55 14.87 7.52
CA HIS A 145 -4.62 14.64 6.09
C HIS A 145 -3.21 14.69 5.50
N LEU A 146 -2.79 13.57 4.90
CA LEU A 146 -1.49 13.46 4.25
C LEU A 146 -1.55 14.08 2.85
N ASN A 147 -0.58 14.91 2.53
CA ASN A 147 -0.46 15.48 1.18
C ASN A 147 -0.15 14.36 0.16
N GLY A 148 -0.88 14.37 -0.95
CA GLY A 148 -0.70 13.37 -2.02
C GLY A 148 -1.44 12.06 -1.77
N VAL A 149 -2.27 11.99 -0.74
CA VAL A 149 -3.21 10.89 -0.48
C VAL A 149 -4.60 11.30 -0.95
N HIS A 150 -5.28 10.39 -1.63
CA HIS A 150 -6.69 10.50 -1.95
C HIS A 150 -7.50 9.77 -0.89
N TYR A 151 -8.52 10.42 -0.35
CA TYR A 151 -9.45 9.84 0.63
C TYR A 151 -10.77 9.56 -0.08
N ALA A 152 -11.28 8.33 0.04
CA ALA A 152 -12.49 7.89 -0.62
C ALA A 152 -13.35 7.03 0.31
N ASP A 153 -14.66 7.10 0.15
CA ASP A 153 -15.61 6.26 0.89
C ASP A 153 -15.67 4.82 0.34
N ASP A 154 -15.24 4.63 -0.92
CA ASP A 154 -15.22 3.34 -1.61
C ASP A 154 -13.91 3.17 -2.37
N LEU A 155 -13.17 2.12 -2.02
CA LEU A 155 -11.89 1.78 -2.65
C LEU A 155 -12.06 0.89 -3.89
N GLU A 156 -13.21 0.25 -4.09
CA GLU A 156 -13.39 -0.76 -5.14
C GLU A 156 -13.04 -0.22 -6.53
N PRO A 157 -13.49 0.99 -6.94
CA PRO A 157 -13.11 1.56 -8.23
C PRO A 157 -11.60 1.67 -8.44
N PHE A 158 -10.89 2.17 -7.44
CA PHE A 158 -9.44 2.37 -7.50
C PHE A 158 -8.66 1.06 -7.53
N ILE A 159 -9.10 0.07 -6.74
CA ILE A 159 -8.53 -1.28 -6.74
C ILE A 159 -8.73 -1.94 -8.09
N GLU A 160 -9.95 -1.90 -8.65
CA GLU A 160 -10.24 -2.49 -9.95
C GLU A 160 -9.49 -1.78 -11.08
N ARG A 161 -9.42 -0.44 -11.06
CA ARG A 161 -8.64 0.29 -12.05
C ARG A 161 -7.17 -0.17 -12.03
N LYS A 162 -6.55 -0.25 -10.86
CA LYS A 162 -5.19 -0.76 -10.73
C LYS A 162 -5.04 -2.19 -11.24
N LEU A 163 -5.93 -3.10 -10.82
CA LEU A 163 -5.87 -4.51 -11.20
C LEU A 163 -6.05 -4.70 -12.71
N PHE A 164 -7.03 -4.01 -13.32
CA PHE A 164 -7.39 -4.21 -14.70
C PHE A 164 -6.53 -3.39 -15.67
N SER A 165 -5.89 -2.30 -15.23
CA SER A 165 -4.91 -1.57 -16.03
C SER A 165 -3.49 -2.05 -15.76
N VAL A 166 -2.89 -1.65 -14.64
CA VAL A 166 -1.46 -1.86 -14.35
C VAL A 166 -1.12 -3.34 -14.22
N ASN A 167 -1.84 -4.08 -13.35
CA ASN A 167 -1.49 -5.48 -13.07
C ASN A 167 -1.81 -6.37 -14.28
N THR A 168 -2.95 -6.17 -14.94
CA THR A 168 -3.32 -6.92 -16.15
C THR A 168 -2.37 -6.61 -17.31
N GLY A 169 -1.98 -5.34 -17.49
CA GLY A 169 -0.99 -4.94 -18.48
C GLY A 169 0.35 -5.64 -18.27
N HIS A 170 0.88 -5.62 -17.05
CA HIS A 170 2.11 -6.34 -16.70
C HIS A 170 2.00 -7.85 -16.96
N ALA A 171 0.89 -8.47 -16.55
CA ALA A 171 0.67 -9.90 -16.77
C ALA A 171 0.62 -10.24 -18.27
N THR A 172 -0.09 -9.43 -19.05
CA THR A 172 -0.19 -9.60 -20.50
C THR A 172 1.19 -9.55 -21.16
N VAL A 173 2.00 -8.56 -20.83
CA VAL A 173 3.35 -8.43 -21.37
C VAL A 173 4.25 -9.58 -20.90
N ALA A 174 4.17 -9.95 -19.61
CA ALA A 174 5.00 -11.01 -19.06
C ALA A 174 4.71 -12.38 -19.68
N TYR A 175 3.44 -12.76 -19.80
CA TYR A 175 3.06 -14.07 -20.36
C TYR A 175 3.33 -14.16 -21.86
N ASN A 176 2.96 -13.13 -22.63
CA ASN A 176 3.25 -13.10 -24.07
C ASN A 176 4.76 -13.01 -24.32
N GLY A 177 5.46 -12.17 -23.57
CA GLY A 177 6.92 -12.04 -23.65
C GLY A 177 7.63 -13.37 -23.38
N TYR A 178 7.23 -14.06 -22.31
CA TYR A 178 7.76 -15.39 -21.99
C TYR A 178 7.50 -16.41 -23.13
N TYR A 179 6.28 -16.41 -23.66
CA TYR A 179 5.91 -17.28 -24.77
C TYR A 179 6.78 -17.04 -26.02
N TYR A 180 7.14 -15.79 -26.30
CA TYR A 180 8.03 -15.43 -27.40
C TYR A 180 9.53 -15.48 -27.07
N GLY A 181 9.90 -15.88 -25.83
CA GLY A 181 11.29 -16.13 -25.44
C GLY A 181 12.00 -14.91 -24.83
N TYR A 182 11.30 -13.84 -24.50
CA TYR A 182 11.87 -12.66 -23.84
C TYR A 182 12.09 -12.92 -22.35
N GLN A 183 13.18 -12.35 -21.81
CA GLN A 183 13.55 -12.53 -20.40
C GLN A 183 13.12 -11.36 -19.51
N THR A 184 12.78 -10.21 -20.10
CA THR A 184 12.40 -9.00 -19.38
C THR A 184 11.18 -8.33 -20.04
N ILE A 185 10.40 -7.61 -19.23
CA ILE A 185 9.27 -6.80 -19.69
C ILE A 185 9.71 -5.75 -20.72
N ASP A 186 10.83 -5.07 -20.47
CA ASP A 186 11.38 -4.05 -21.37
C ASP A 186 11.70 -4.62 -22.76
N ALA A 187 12.36 -5.79 -22.81
CA ALA A 187 12.63 -6.46 -24.08
C ALA A 187 11.35 -6.94 -24.79
N ALA A 188 10.38 -7.46 -24.04
CA ALA A 188 9.10 -7.93 -24.57
C ALA A 188 8.28 -6.78 -25.19
N LEU A 189 8.31 -5.60 -24.60
CA LEU A 189 7.61 -4.41 -25.12
C LEU A 189 8.15 -3.90 -26.45
N GLN A 190 9.31 -4.37 -26.92
CA GLN A 190 9.84 -4.03 -28.26
C GLN A 190 9.24 -4.93 -29.36
N ASP A 191 8.52 -5.99 -29.02
CA ASP A 191 7.88 -6.89 -29.97
C ASP A 191 6.44 -6.41 -30.28
N GLU A 192 6.18 -6.17 -31.57
CA GLU A 192 4.87 -5.67 -32.04
C GLU A 192 3.71 -6.59 -31.66
N ARG A 193 3.93 -7.92 -31.57
CA ARG A 193 2.91 -8.90 -31.19
C ARG A 193 2.53 -8.76 -29.71
N VAL A 194 3.53 -8.53 -28.86
CA VAL A 194 3.32 -8.31 -27.42
C VAL A 194 2.62 -6.98 -27.20
N MET A 195 3.04 -5.95 -27.93
CA MET A 195 2.40 -4.62 -27.87
C MET A 195 0.95 -4.67 -28.37
N ALA A 196 0.66 -5.40 -29.44
CA ALA A 196 -0.72 -5.55 -29.93
C ALA A 196 -1.60 -6.23 -28.86
N ALA A 197 -1.12 -7.36 -28.28
CA ALA A 197 -1.85 -8.05 -27.21
C ALA A 197 -2.08 -7.14 -25.97
N LEU A 198 -1.10 -6.31 -25.62
CA LEU A 198 -1.23 -5.34 -24.54
C LEU A 198 -2.32 -4.30 -24.84
N VAL A 199 -2.26 -3.69 -26.03
CA VAL A 199 -3.23 -2.66 -26.45
C VAL A 199 -4.65 -3.23 -26.49
N ASP A 200 -4.85 -4.39 -27.08
CA ASP A 200 -6.17 -5.04 -27.16
C ASP A 200 -6.73 -5.33 -25.75
N THR A 201 -5.90 -5.91 -24.87
CA THR A 201 -6.30 -6.18 -23.48
C THR A 201 -6.65 -4.91 -22.73
N GLN A 202 -5.84 -3.85 -22.88
CA GLN A 202 -6.10 -2.55 -22.21
C GLN A 202 -7.37 -1.88 -22.73
N GLN A 203 -7.70 -2.01 -24.01
CA GLN A 203 -8.96 -1.48 -24.56
C GLN A 203 -10.18 -2.20 -23.97
N GLU A 204 -10.13 -3.53 -23.79
CA GLU A 204 -11.20 -4.30 -23.18
C GLU A 204 -11.40 -3.90 -21.70
N THR A 205 -10.32 -3.88 -20.93
CA THR A 205 -10.39 -3.55 -19.50
C THR A 205 -10.79 -2.09 -19.26
N ARG A 206 -10.34 -1.17 -20.13
CA ARG A 206 -10.76 0.23 -20.10
C ARG A 206 -12.26 0.36 -20.36
N ALA A 207 -12.78 -0.30 -21.39
CA ALA A 207 -14.20 -0.27 -21.70
C ALA A 207 -15.05 -0.81 -20.53
N LEU A 208 -14.57 -1.87 -19.84
CA LEU A 208 -15.21 -2.42 -18.66
C LEU A 208 -15.24 -1.40 -17.51
N LEU A 209 -14.12 -0.77 -17.20
CA LEU A 209 -14.01 0.21 -16.10
C LEU A 209 -14.91 1.42 -16.33
N LEU A 210 -14.93 1.97 -17.54
CA LEU A 210 -15.81 3.10 -17.91
C LEU A 210 -17.30 2.73 -17.87
N ALA A 211 -17.65 1.49 -18.22
CA ALA A 211 -19.04 1.02 -18.16
C ALA A 211 -19.50 0.77 -16.73
N LYS A 212 -18.60 0.33 -15.83
CA LYS A 212 -18.92 -0.03 -14.44
C LYS A 212 -18.89 1.19 -13.51
N TRP A 213 -17.96 2.10 -13.69
CA TRP A 213 -17.66 3.17 -12.75
C TRP A 213 -17.83 4.57 -13.38
N ALA A 214 -18.89 5.26 -12.98
CA ALA A 214 -19.14 6.65 -13.44
C ALA A 214 -18.12 7.68 -12.91
N LEU A 215 -17.25 7.26 -11.98
CA LEU A 215 -16.17 8.07 -11.44
C LEU A 215 -15.07 8.37 -12.47
N PHE A 216 -14.84 7.44 -13.41
CA PHE A 216 -13.78 7.55 -14.42
C PHE A 216 -14.32 8.18 -15.68
N ASP A 217 -13.48 8.95 -16.35
CA ASP A 217 -13.75 9.54 -17.67
C ASP A 217 -12.77 9.01 -18.72
N GLU A 218 -12.98 9.44 -19.98
CA GLU A 218 -12.13 8.98 -21.08
C GLU A 218 -10.68 9.48 -21.01
N ALA A 219 -10.39 10.47 -20.17
CA ALA A 219 -9.04 11.03 -20.02
C ALA A 219 -8.19 10.29 -18.97
N GLU A 220 -8.83 9.52 -18.09
CA GLU A 220 -8.19 8.67 -17.09
C GLU A 220 -7.92 7.26 -17.62
#